data_3c1c5805d0ea439ff58b89273a6f518f
#
_entry.id   3c1c5805d0ea439ff58b89273a6f518f
#
_cell.length_a   1.000
_cell.length_b   1.000
_cell.length_c   1.000
_cell.angle_alpha   90.00
_cell.angle_beta   90.00
_cell.angle_gamma   90.00
#
_symmetry.space_group_name_H-M   'P 1'
#
loop_
_entity.id
_entity.type
_entity.pdbx_description
1 polymer ?
#
loop_
_entity_poly.entity_id
_entity_poly.type
_entity_poly.pdbx_seq_one_letter_code
_entity_poly.pdbx_strand_id
1 'polypeptide(L)'
;MISNSITNGINGNANVPGDKSISHRSIIIPSISNGVSEISNILKSEDVLHTLNAFKAMGVKVEENNNNLIIFGKGLNSLKKPKGKIYLGNSGTSARLLTGLLSSQKFDTILTGDKSLSNRPTVSYTHLTLPTIVRG
;
A
#
# COMPACT_ATOMS: atom_id res chain seq x y z
N MET A 1 -16.30 9.66 34.51
CA MET A 1 -16.86 8.76 33.47
C MET A 1 -17.90 7.89 34.12
N ILE A 2 -19.15 7.97 33.69
CA ILE A 2 -20.25 7.17 34.26
C ILE A 2 -20.48 6.02 33.28
N SER A 3 -20.28 4.78 33.68
CA SER A 3 -20.65 3.64 32.89
C SER A 3 -21.98 3.08 33.40
N ASN A 4 -22.96 2.99 32.54
CA ASN A 4 -24.23 2.34 32.86
C ASN A 4 -24.14 0.87 32.45
N SER A 5 -24.56 -0.04 33.33
CA SER A 5 -24.67 -1.44 32.97
C SER A 5 -25.84 -1.66 32.00
N ILE A 6 -25.60 -2.39 30.92
CA ILE A 6 -26.62 -2.77 29.96
C ILE A 6 -27.22 -4.08 30.44
N THR A 7 -28.49 -4.05 30.89
CA THR A 7 -29.16 -5.23 31.47
C THR A 7 -29.70 -6.20 30.41
N ASN A 8 -29.92 -5.76 29.17
CA ASN A 8 -30.53 -6.56 28.11
C ASN A 8 -29.56 -7.05 27.02
N GLY A 9 -28.26 -6.91 27.27
CA GLY A 9 -27.24 -7.22 26.27
C GLY A 9 -27.22 -6.22 25.09
N ILE A 10 -26.31 -6.45 24.15
CA ILE A 10 -26.20 -5.69 22.91
C ILE A 10 -26.59 -6.59 21.75
N ASN A 11 -27.56 -6.19 20.94
CA ASN A 11 -27.95 -6.89 19.73
C ASN A 11 -27.97 -5.89 18.55
N GLY A 12 -27.31 -6.22 17.46
CA GLY A 12 -27.24 -5.38 16.27
C GLY A 12 -26.11 -5.77 15.32
N ASN A 13 -26.09 -5.13 14.17
CA ASN A 13 -25.05 -5.30 13.17
C ASN A 13 -24.09 -4.11 13.23
N ALA A 14 -22.79 -4.37 13.31
CA ALA A 14 -21.75 -3.35 13.23
C ALA A 14 -20.96 -3.52 11.93
N ASN A 15 -20.92 -2.46 11.11
CA ASN A 15 -20.02 -2.40 9.95
C ASN A 15 -18.71 -1.75 10.38
N VAL A 16 -17.61 -2.46 10.19
CA VAL A 16 -16.27 -1.94 10.46
C VAL A 16 -15.55 -1.63 9.15
N PRO A 17 -14.73 -0.56 9.08
CA PRO A 17 -13.90 -0.29 7.92
C PRO A 17 -12.85 -1.40 7.74
N GLY A 18 -12.32 -1.54 6.53
CA GLY A 18 -11.23 -2.46 6.26
C GLY A 18 -9.98 -2.16 7.10
N ASP A 19 -9.23 -3.19 7.45
CA ASP A 19 -7.94 -3.05 8.15
C ASP A 19 -6.90 -2.40 7.22
N LYS A 20 -6.09 -1.49 7.77
CA LYS A 20 -5.07 -0.73 7.02
C LYS A 20 -4.01 -1.66 6.42
N SER A 21 -3.46 -2.55 7.22
CA SER A 21 -2.37 -3.44 6.81
C SER A 21 -2.84 -4.50 5.81
N ILE A 22 -4.06 -5.00 5.98
CA ILE A 22 -4.70 -5.89 5.02
C ILE A 22 -4.93 -5.13 3.71
N SER A 23 -5.41 -3.90 3.75
CA SER A 23 -5.65 -3.09 2.56
C SER A 23 -4.37 -2.81 1.76
N HIS A 24 -3.24 -2.54 2.40
CA HIS A 24 -1.95 -2.45 1.70
C HIS A 24 -1.60 -3.76 0.99
N ARG A 25 -1.69 -4.89 1.69
CA ARG A 25 -1.35 -6.20 1.11
C ARG A 25 -2.32 -6.62 0.01
N SER A 26 -3.60 -6.27 0.13
CA SER A 26 -4.61 -6.53 -0.92
C SER A 26 -4.34 -5.78 -2.22
N ILE A 27 -3.54 -4.72 -2.19
CA ILE A 27 -3.06 -4.03 -3.40
C ILE A 27 -1.76 -4.67 -3.88
N ILE A 28 -0.80 -4.87 -2.99
CA ILE A 28 0.56 -5.30 -3.33
C ILE A 28 0.55 -6.71 -3.93
N ILE A 29 -0.06 -7.68 -3.23
CA ILE A 29 -0.02 -9.09 -3.64
C ILE A 29 -0.67 -9.31 -5.00
N PRO A 30 -1.90 -8.84 -5.27
CA PRO A 30 -2.49 -8.96 -6.60
C PRO A 30 -1.70 -8.25 -7.69
N SER A 31 -1.07 -7.12 -7.39
CA SER A 31 -0.30 -6.36 -8.37
C SER A 31 0.92 -7.13 -8.90
N ILE A 32 1.47 -8.04 -8.12
CA ILE A 32 2.63 -8.87 -8.47
C ILE A 32 2.27 -10.32 -8.78
N SER A 33 1.02 -10.69 -8.66
CA SER A 33 0.51 -12.02 -9.03
C SER A 33 0.11 -12.07 -10.51
N ASN A 34 -0.15 -13.25 -11.03
CA ASN A 34 -0.74 -13.42 -12.35
C ASN A 34 -2.25 -13.60 -12.21
N GLY A 35 -3.03 -12.77 -12.91
CA GLY A 35 -4.49 -12.89 -12.94
C GLY A 35 -5.21 -11.61 -12.51
N VAL A 36 -6.52 -11.76 -12.32
CA VAL A 36 -7.42 -10.68 -11.93
C VAL A 36 -7.89 -10.93 -10.50
N SER A 37 -7.81 -9.91 -9.68
CA SER A 37 -8.27 -9.96 -8.28
C SER A 37 -9.28 -8.85 -8.04
N GLU A 38 -10.39 -9.21 -7.44
CA GLU A 38 -11.41 -8.27 -6.97
C GLU A 38 -11.30 -8.12 -5.45
N ILE A 39 -11.25 -6.89 -4.98
CA ILE A 39 -11.05 -6.54 -3.58
C ILE A 39 -12.22 -5.67 -3.15
N SER A 40 -12.97 -6.10 -2.14
CA SER A 40 -14.07 -5.36 -1.53
C SER A 40 -13.66 -4.79 -0.17
N ASN A 41 -14.36 -3.76 0.28
CA ASN A 41 -14.20 -3.15 1.60
C ASN A 41 -12.76 -2.72 1.94
N ILE A 42 -12.03 -2.21 0.94
CA ILE A 42 -10.69 -1.67 1.16
C ILE A 42 -10.76 -0.36 1.97
N LEU A 43 -9.84 -0.18 2.91
CA LEU A 43 -9.71 1.08 3.64
C LEU A 43 -9.18 2.17 2.69
N LYS A 44 -10.00 3.18 2.40
CA LYS A 44 -9.63 4.33 1.54
C LYS A 44 -8.90 5.42 2.33
N SER A 45 -7.85 5.06 3.08
CA SER A 45 -6.97 6.05 3.72
C SER A 45 -5.92 6.57 2.75
N GLU A 46 -5.38 7.76 3.00
CA GLU A 46 -4.32 8.36 2.17
C GLU A 46 -3.13 7.41 1.98
N ASP A 47 -2.70 6.74 3.05
CA ASP A 47 -1.60 5.78 3.02
C ASP A 47 -1.86 4.64 2.01
N VAL A 48 -3.07 4.08 2.03
CA VAL A 48 -3.46 2.99 1.13
C VAL A 48 -3.56 3.49 -0.31
N LEU A 49 -4.10 4.70 -0.51
CA LEU A 49 -4.16 5.34 -1.83
C LEU A 49 -2.77 5.64 -2.40
N HIS A 50 -1.81 6.04 -1.58
CA HIS A 50 -0.41 6.19 -2.02
C HIS A 50 0.18 4.86 -2.51
N THR A 51 -0.10 3.74 -1.82
CA THR A 51 0.31 2.41 -2.31
C THR A 51 -0.33 2.09 -3.65
N LEU A 52 -1.62 2.32 -3.81
CA LEU A 52 -2.34 2.08 -5.07
C LEU A 52 -1.74 2.90 -6.22
N ASN A 53 -1.49 4.19 -5.98
CA ASN A 53 -0.90 5.09 -6.96
C ASN A 53 0.53 4.67 -7.35
N ALA A 54 1.30 4.15 -6.41
CA ALA A 54 2.62 3.60 -6.69
C ALA A 54 2.56 2.46 -7.71
N PHE A 55 1.63 1.51 -7.54
CA PHE A 55 1.45 0.40 -8.50
C PHE A 55 0.89 0.87 -9.84
N LYS A 56 -0.05 1.81 -9.86
CA LYS A 56 -0.51 2.46 -11.10
C LYS A 56 0.66 3.11 -11.85
N ALA A 57 1.54 3.83 -11.15
CA ALA A 57 2.74 4.46 -11.74
C ALA A 57 3.74 3.42 -12.29
N MET A 58 3.77 2.22 -11.74
CA MET A 58 4.58 1.10 -12.22
C MET A 58 3.88 0.26 -13.30
N GLY A 59 2.75 0.73 -13.83
CA GLY A 59 2.07 0.13 -14.98
C GLY A 59 1.06 -0.96 -14.65
N VAL A 60 0.70 -1.15 -13.40
CA VAL A 60 -0.39 -2.06 -13.00
C VAL A 60 -1.73 -1.45 -13.40
N LYS A 61 -2.52 -2.21 -14.17
CA LYS A 61 -3.88 -1.81 -14.51
C LYS A 61 -4.80 -2.05 -13.33
N VAL A 62 -5.53 -1.00 -12.95
CA VAL A 62 -6.51 -1.02 -11.86
C VAL A 62 -7.80 -0.38 -12.33
N GLU A 63 -8.90 -1.02 -12.06
CA GLU A 63 -10.25 -0.50 -12.28
C GLU A 63 -10.97 -0.34 -10.95
N GLU A 64 -11.68 0.76 -10.79
CA GLU A 64 -12.49 1.04 -9.61
C GLU A 64 -13.96 0.95 -10.01
N ASN A 65 -14.69 0.04 -9.39
CA ASN A 65 -16.12 -0.16 -9.63
C ASN A 65 -16.88 -0.08 -8.31
N ASN A 66 -17.71 0.95 -8.15
CA ASN A 66 -18.47 1.26 -6.93
C ASN A 66 -17.56 1.25 -5.68
N ASN A 67 -17.59 0.17 -4.91
CA ASN A 67 -16.79 0.03 -3.69
C ASN A 67 -15.69 -1.04 -3.81
N ASN A 68 -15.54 -1.61 -5.00
CA ASN A 68 -14.58 -2.68 -5.29
C ASN A 68 -13.40 -2.14 -6.11
N LEU A 69 -12.25 -2.74 -5.88
CA LEU A 69 -11.03 -2.50 -6.63
C LEU A 69 -10.67 -3.75 -7.42
N ILE A 70 -10.52 -3.64 -8.74
CA ILE A 70 -10.14 -4.74 -9.61
C ILE A 70 -8.71 -4.52 -10.06
N ILE A 71 -7.81 -5.44 -9.71
CA ILE A 71 -6.38 -5.37 -10.02
C ILE A 71 -6.03 -6.45 -11.03
N PHE A 72 -5.39 -6.05 -12.13
CA PHE A 72 -4.91 -6.93 -13.19
C PHE A 72 -3.41 -7.16 -13.04
N GLY A 73 -3.04 -8.19 -12.30
CA GLY A 73 -1.65 -8.57 -12.09
C GLY A 73 -1.09 -9.35 -13.29
N LYS A 74 0.18 -9.13 -13.59
CA LYS A 74 0.93 -9.79 -14.67
C LYS A 74 2.24 -10.40 -14.19
N GLY A 75 2.34 -10.66 -12.90
CA GLY A 75 3.52 -11.23 -12.25
C GLY A 75 4.54 -10.18 -11.79
N LEU A 76 5.44 -10.64 -10.93
CA LEU A 76 6.45 -9.79 -10.28
C LEU A 76 7.33 -9.01 -11.27
N ASN A 77 7.69 -9.63 -12.39
CA ASN A 77 8.57 -9.03 -13.40
C ASN A 77 7.85 -8.11 -14.41
N SER A 78 6.56 -7.89 -14.23
CA SER A 78 5.77 -7.02 -15.12
C SER A 78 5.79 -5.56 -14.73
N LEU A 79 6.28 -5.25 -13.55
CA LEU A 79 6.40 -3.88 -13.06
C LEU A 79 7.36 -3.09 -13.95
N LYS A 80 6.99 -1.85 -14.26
CA LYS A 80 7.75 -0.96 -15.12
C LYS A 80 8.37 0.17 -14.30
N LYS A 81 9.51 0.67 -14.77
CA LYS A 81 10.12 1.87 -14.22
C LYS A 81 9.12 3.03 -14.25
N PRO A 82 8.79 3.64 -13.10
CA PRO A 82 7.91 4.79 -13.07
C PRO A 82 8.56 6.00 -13.75
N LYS A 83 7.76 6.88 -14.34
CA LYS A 83 8.27 8.10 -15.02
C LYS A 83 8.88 9.10 -14.07
N GLY A 84 8.60 9.03 -12.80
CA GLY A 84 9.08 9.97 -11.78
C GLY A 84 9.22 9.32 -10.41
N LYS A 85 9.40 10.15 -9.39
CA LYS A 85 9.47 9.73 -8.01
C LYS A 85 8.11 9.18 -7.55
N ILE A 86 8.11 8.11 -6.77
CA ILE A 86 6.91 7.59 -6.12
C ILE A 86 6.74 8.30 -4.77
N TYR A 87 5.66 9.05 -4.63
CA TYR A 87 5.33 9.74 -3.40
C TYR A 87 4.45 8.87 -2.50
N LEU A 88 4.82 8.70 -1.23
CA LEU A 88 4.19 7.80 -0.28
C LEU A 88 3.53 8.52 0.91
N GLY A 89 3.47 9.85 0.87
CA GLY A 89 2.96 10.65 1.99
C GLY A 89 3.76 10.38 3.26
N ASN A 90 3.09 10.08 4.37
CA ASN A 90 3.74 9.68 5.61
C ASN A 90 3.68 8.17 5.88
N SER A 91 3.35 7.36 4.89
CA SER A 91 3.16 5.92 5.03
C SER A 91 4.47 5.14 5.19
N GLY A 92 4.88 4.91 6.43
CA GLY A 92 6.02 4.04 6.72
C GLY A 92 5.80 2.58 6.30
N THR A 93 4.56 2.10 6.32
CA THR A 93 4.20 0.76 5.85
C THR A 93 4.45 0.62 4.35
N SER A 94 3.95 1.58 3.55
CA SER A 94 4.18 1.58 2.10
C SER A 94 5.67 1.68 1.78
N ALA A 95 6.41 2.56 2.46
CA ALA A 95 7.84 2.71 2.27
C ALA A 95 8.59 1.40 2.49
N ARG A 96 8.31 0.70 3.59
CA ARG A 96 8.97 -0.58 3.92
C ARG A 96 8.65 -1.66 2.91
N LEU A 97 7.36 -1.88 2.64
CA LEU A 97 6.92 -2.95 1.75
C LEU A 97 7.40 -2.72 0.31
N LEU A 98 7.31 -1.48 -0.18
CA LEU A 98 7.77 -1.14 -1.52
C LEU A 98 9.30 -1.17 -1.65
N THR A 99 10.06 -0.76 -0.63
CA THR A 99 11.51 -0.90 -0.65
C THR A 99 11.92 -2.36 -0.81
N GLY A 100 11.34 -3.27 -0.02
CA GLY A 100 11.61 -4.69 -0.13
C GLY A 100 11.24 -5.26 -1.51
N LEU A 101 10.07 -4.91 -2.04
CA LEU A 101 9.61 -5.34 -3.35
C LEU A 101 10.50 -4.80 -4.47
N LEU A 102 10.79 -3.50 -4.44
CA LEU A 102 11.53 -2.82 -5.51
C LEU A 102 13.02 -3.19 -5.54
N SER A 103 13.58 -3.65 -4.42
CA SER A 103 14.94 -4.17 -4.39
C SER A 103 15.15 -5.41 -5.29
N SER A 104 14.08 -6.14 -5.60
CA SER A 104 14.11 -7.28 -6.53
C SER A 104 13.91 -6.89 -8.01
N GLN A 105 13.62 -5.62 -8.29
CA GLN A 105 13.36 -5.17 -9.67
C GLN A 105 14.64 -4.78 -10.40
N LYS A 106 14.59 -4.84 -11.72
CA LYS A 106 15.74 -4.51 -12.61
C LYS A 106 15.77 -3.04 -13.02
N PHE A 107 15.15 -2.14 -12.28
CA PHE A 107 15.12 -0.72 -12.56
C PHE A 107 15.24 0.10 -11.27
N ASP A 108 15.82 1.28 -11.38
CA ASP A 108 15.96 2.20 -10.26
C ASP A 108 14.67 2.95 -10.02
N THR A 109 14.32 3.13 -8.76
CA THR A 109 13.14 3.88 -8.32
C THR A 109 13.50 4.77 -7.15
N ILE A 110 12.95 5.99 -7.14
CA ILE A 110 13.08 6.92 -6.02
C ILE A 110 11.75 6.95 -5.28
N LEU A 111 11.78 6.54 -4.02
CA LEU A 111 10.66 6.69 -3.09
C LEU A 111 10.83 7.99 -2.32
N THR A 112 9.76 8.76 -2.18
CA THR A 112 9.74 10.01 -1.41
C THR A 112 8.52 10.03 -0.50
N GLY A 113 8.59 10.86 0.53
CA GLY A 113 7.47 11.08 1.42
C GLY A 113 7.42 12.52 1.91
N ASP A 114 6.54 12.77 2.85
CA ASP A 114 6.45 14.04 3.54
C ASP A 114 7.62 14.23 4.54
N LYS A 115 7.66 15.38 5.21
CA LYS A 115 8.66 15.68 6.22
C LYS A 115 8.68 14.67 7.38
N SER A 116 7.51 14.13 7.73
CA SER A 116 7.38 13.14 8.80
C SER A 116 8.01 11.80 8.40
N LEU A 117 7.77 11.33 7.18
CA LEU A 117 8.37 10.10 6.67
C LEU A 117 9.88 10.26 6.48
N SER A 118 10.31 11.41 5.95
CA SER A 118 11.72 11.72 5.69
C SER A 118 12.57 11.80 6.96
N ASN A 119 11.96 12.19 8.09
CA ASN A 119 12.65 12.29 9.37
C ASN A 119 12.68 10.97 10.17
N ARG A 120 12.01 9.92 9.70
CA ARG A 120 12.03 8.63 10.39
C ARG A 120 13.38 7.95 10.20
N PRO A 121 13.96 7.34 11.24
CA PRO A 121 15.19 6.57 11.09
C PRO A 121 14.95 5.39 10.16
N THR A 122 15.50 5.47 8.97
CA THR A 122 15.35 4.47 7.91
C THR A 122 16.47 3.42 7.94
N VAL A 123 17.16 3.30 9.07
CA VAL A 123 18.30 2.38 9.25
C VAL A 123 17.97 0.95 8.81
N SER A 124 16.74 0.50 9.05
CA SER A 124 16.26 -0.81 8.58
C SER A 124 16.16 -0.91 7.05
N TYR A 125 16.15 0.21 6.31
CA TYR A 125 16.05 0.24 4.85
C TYR A 125 17.42 0.41 4.17
N THR A 126 18.37 1.04 4.84
CA THR A 126 19.72 1.28 4.28
C THR A 126 20.54 0.00 4.15
N HIS A 127 20.17 -1.06 4.88
CA HIS A 127 20.80 -2.38 4.76
C HIS A 127 20.17 -3.27 3.67
N LEU A 128 19.03 -2.89 3.11
CA LEU A 128 18.46 -3.50 1.91
C LEU A 128 19.13 -2.86 0.69
N THR A 129 20.35 -3.25 0.44
CA THR A 129 21.09 -2.76 -0.70
C THR A 129 20.47 -3.21 -2.00
N LEU A 130 20.18 -2.20 -2.88
CA LEU A 130 20.23 -2.28 -4.34
C LEU A 130 18.91 -2.52 -5.07
N PRO A 131 18.70 -1.88 -6.14
CA PRO A 131 19.06 -0.55 -6.63
C PRO A 131 18.06 0.53 -6.23
N THR A 132 17.32 0.33 -5.16
CA THR A 132 16.30 1.28 -4.68
C THR A 132 16.95 2.30 -3.76
N ILE A 133 16.97 3.55 -4.17
CA ILE A 133 17.45 4.68 -3.35
C ILE A 133 16.26 5.28 -2.62
N VAL A 134 16.25 5.17 -1.28
CA VAL A 134 15.35 5.93 -0.42
C VAL A 134 16.08 7.21 -0.03
N ARG A 135 15.64 8.34 -0.57
CA ARG A 135 16.14 9.66 -0.17
C ARG A 135 15.10 10.33 0.71
N GLY A 136 15.50 10.67 1.91
CA GLY A 136 14.78 11.58 2.79
C GLY A 136 14.89 13.03 2.31
#